data_aef69fe838d8e65283bf278e0ab5db09
#
_entry.id   aef69fe838d8e65283bf278e0ab5db09
#
_cell.length_a   1.000
_cell.length_b   1.000
_cell.length_c   1.000
_cell.angle_alpha   90.00
_cell.angle_beta   90.00
_cell.angle_gamma   90.00
#
_symmetry.space_group_name_H-M   'P 1'
#
loop_
_entity.id
_entity.type
_entity.pdbx_description
1 polymer ?
#
loop_
_entity_poly.entity_id
_entity_poly.type
_entity_poly.pdbx_seq_one_letter_code
_entity_poly.pdbx_strand_id
1 'polypeptide(L)'
;MKAEVFGLALTPNLEFSLFNEAIVGDFMTSTIGDIRDYKTVLQAMEKAQPEIVFHMAAQPLVRYSYENPIETFSTNVMGTVHLLEAARKVSTVKVVINVTTDKCYENREWIWSYRENEPIGGYDPYSS
;
A
#
# COMPACT_ATOMS: atom_id res chain seq x y z
N MET A 1 21.77 -6.44 -13.12
CA MET A 1 20.53 -7.25 -13.05
C MET A 1 19.38 -6.31 -13.36
N LYS A 2 18.52 -6.63 -14.33
CA LYS A 2 17.31 -5.83 -14.60
C LYS A 2 16.14 -6.53 -13.89
N ALA A 3 15.41 -5.82 -13.03
CA ALA A 3 14.15 -6.29 -12.50
C ALA A 3 13.03 -5.96 -13.50
N GLU A 4 12.09 -6.86 -13.68
CA GLU A 4 10.82 -6.59 -14.35
C GLU A 4 9.86 -6.05 -13.30
N VAL A 5 9.26 -4.89 -13.56
CA VAL A 5 8.42 -4.17 -12.59
C VAL A 5 6.98 -4.16 -13.04
N PHE A 6 6.09 -4.58 -12.14
CA PHE A 6 4.63 -4.53 -12.31
C PHE A 6 4.04 -3.61 -11.24
N GLY A 7 3.10 -2.76 -11.62
CA GLY A 7 2.41 -1.86 -10.70
C GLY A 7 0.90 -2.05 -10.75
N LEU A 8 0.27 -1.96 -9.59
CA LEU A 8 -1.18 -1.86 -9.42
C LEU A 8 -1.48 -0.58 -8.65
N ALA A 9 -2.24 0.33 -9.22
CA ALA A 9 -2.62 1.60 -8.60
C ALA A 9 -3.95 2.11 -9.15
N LEU A 10 -4.57 3.04 -8.43
CA LEU A 10 -5.68 3.82 -8.95
C LEU A 10 -5.24 4.69 -10.14
N THR A 11 -6.19 5.12 -10.95
CA THR A 11 -5.92 6.11 -12.00
C THR A 11 -5.35 7.39 -11.37
N PRO A 12 -4.25 7.95 -11.92
CA PRO A 12 -3.74 9.24 -11.47
C PRO A 12 -4.83 10.32 -11.49
N ASN A 13 -5.06 10.98 -10.36
CA ASN A 13 -6.16 11.93 -10.19
C ASN A 13 -5.90 13.30 -10.86
N LEU A 14 -4.65 13.57 -11.23
CA LEU A 14 -4.23 14.86 -11.76
C LEU A 14 -3.61 14.70 -13.14
N GLU A 15 -3.91 15.63 -14.03
CA GLU A 15 -3.25 15.77 -15.33
C GLU A 15 -1.72 15.87 -15.14
N PHE A 16 -1.29 16.65 -14.16
CA PHE A 16 0.11 16.79 -13.75
C PHE A 16 0.41 15.87 -12.56
N SER A 17 0.65 14.62 -12.82
CA SER A 17 1.08 13.63 -11.82
C SER A 17 2.52 13.19 -12.10
N LEU A 18 3.26 12.80 -11.06
CA LEU A 18 4.62 12.27 -11.25
C LEU A 18 4.62 11.07 -12.20
N PHE A 19 3.57 10.26 -12.19
CA PHE A 19 3.42 9.12 -13.09
C PHE A 19 3.41 9.54 -14.56
N ASN A 20 2.68 10.63 -14.89
CA ASN A 20 2.59 11.15 -16.24
C ASN A 20 3.85 11.93 -16.62
N GLU A 21 4.32 12.85 -15.76
CA GLU A 21 5.47 13.73 -16.04
C GLU A 21 6.79 12.95 -16.19
N ALA A 22 6.99 11.92 -15.38
CA ALA A 22 8.17 11.07 -15.43
C ALA A 22 8.00 9.88 -16.38
N ILE A 23 6.88 9.77 -17.10
CA ILE A 23 6.57 8.71 -18.07
C ILE A 23 6.80 7.31 -17.45
N VAL A 24 6.41 7.15 -16.18
CA VAL A 24 6.69 5.95 -15.39
C VAL A 24 6.13 4.69 -16.06
N GLY A 25 5.00 4.81 -16.78
CA GLY A 25 4.37 3.72 -17.52
C GLY A 25 5.26 3.05 -18.57
N ASP A 26 6.29 3.75 -19.10
CA ASP A 26 7.22 3.20 -20.09
C ASP A 26 8.26 2.27 -19.45
N PHE A 27 8.44 2.33 -18.14
CA PHE A 27 9.45 1.57 -17.40
C PHE A 27 8.89 0.38 -16.65
N MET A 28 7.55 0.18 -16.66
CA MET A 28 6.88 -0.88 -15.91
C MET A 28 5.59 -1.32 -16.60
N THR A 29 5.13 -2.55 -16.31
CA THR A 29 3.77 -2.97 -16.67
C THR A 29 2.79 -2.42 -15.64
N SER A 30 1.99 -1.41 -16.02
CA SER A 30 1.01 -0.78 -15.12
C SER A 30 -0.38 -1.38 -15.31
N THR A 31 -1.05 -1.65 -14.19
CA THR A 31 -2.44 -2.08 -14.11
C THR A 31 -3.22 -1.07 -13.27
N ILE A 32 -4.31 -0.56 -13.80
CA ILE A 32 -5.22 0.30 -13.04
C ILE A 32 -6.19 -0.60 -12.25
N GLY A 33 -6.27 -0.37 -10.94
CA GLY A 33 -7.15 -1.13 -10.07
C GLY A 33 -7.13 -0.62 -8.63
N ASP A 34 -8.13 -1.03 -7.87
CA ASP A 34 -8.32 -0.66 -6.47
C ASP A 34 -7.92 -1.83 -5.57
N ILE A 35 -7.09 -1.57 -4.56
CA ILE A 35 -6.66 -2.58 -3.59
C ILE A 35 -7.83 -3.11 -2.74
N ARG A 36 -8.92 -2.36 -2.65
CA ARG A 36 -10.16 -2.77 -1.99
C ARG A 36 -10.91 -3.88 -2.75
N ASP A 37 -10.60 -4.08 -4.03
CA ASP A 37 -11.14 -5.19 -4.81
C ASP A 37 -10.14 -6.37 -4.82
N TYR A 38 -10.40 -7.34 -3.95
CA TYR A 38 -9.60 -8.56 -3.84
C TYR A 38 -9.40 -9.28 -5.19
N LYS A 39 -10.44 -9.33 -6.03
CA LYS A 39 -10.37 -10.04 -7.31
C LYS A 39 -9.37 -9.35 -8.26
N THR A 40 -9.39 -8.04 -8.30
CA THR A 40 -8.44 -7.23 -9.08
C THR A 40 -7.01 -7.42 -8.58
N VAL A 41 -6.80 -7.41 -7.26
CA VAL A 41 -5.48 -7.65 -6.64
C VAL A 41 -4.96 -9.05 -7.01
N LEU A 42 -5.78 -10.08 -6.85
CA LEU A 42 -5.40 -11.45 -7.15
C LEU A 42 -5.05 -11.62 -8.64
N GLN A 43 -5.89 -11.13 -9.55
CA GLN A 43 -5.64 -11.21 -10.99
C GLN A 43 -4.36 -10.49 -11.41
N ALA A 44 -4.10 -9.30 -10.86
CA ALA A 44 -2.86 -8.58 -11.13
C ALA A 44 -1.63 -9.37 -10.67
N MET A 45 -1.69 -9.96 -9.48
CA MET A 45 -0.60 -10.76 -8.93
C MET A 45 -0.40 -12.09 -9.68
N GLU A 46 -1.48 -12.76 -10.06
CA GLU A 46 -1.43 -13.97 -10.89
C GLU A 46 -0.82 -13.69 -12.27
N LYS A 47 -1.13 -12.55 -12.87
CA LYS A 47 -0.56 -12.15 -14.16
C LYS A 47 0.92 -11.79 -14.04
N ALA A 48 1.30 -11.09 -12.98
CA ALA A 48 2.68 -10.62 -12.77
C ALA A 48 3.62 -11.73 -12.29
N GLN A 49 3.11 -12.75 -11.56
CA GLN A 49 3.91 -13.82 -10.93
C GLN A 49 5.15 -13.28 -10.20
N PRO A 50 5.00 -12.30 -9.30
CA PRO A 50 6.15 -11.62 -8.69
C PRO A 50 6.88 -12.52 -7.69
N GLU A 51 8.18 -12.32 -7.53
CA GLU A 51 8.95 -12.91 -6.43
C GLU A 51 8.95 -12.01 -5.18
N ILE A 52 8.89 -10.68 -5.38
CA ILE A 52 8.91 -9.67 -4.31
C ILE A 52 7.74 -8.73 -4.52
N VAL A 53 6.98 -8.49 -3.45
CA VAL A 53 5.85 -7.56 -3.45
C VAL A 53 6.14 -6.41 -2.49
N PHE A 54 6.03 -5.18 -2.98
CA PHE A 54 6.06 -3.96 -2.16
C PHE A 54 4.64 -3.44 -1.99
N HIS A 55 4.12 -3.48 -0.77
CA HIS A 55 2.82 -2.90 -0.43
C HIS A 55 3.01 -1.45 0.04
N MET A 56 2.65 -0.52 -0.83
CA MET A 56 2.74 0.92 -0.60
C MET A 56 1.38 1.63 -0.76
N ALA A 57 0.34 0.88 -1.13
CA ALA A 57 -0.99 1.45 -1.34
C ALA A 57 -1.66 1.77 -0.01
N ALA A 58 -2.04 3.02 0.18
CA ALA A 58 -2.74 3.48 1.37
C ALA A 58 -3.54 4.75 1.10
N GLN A 59 -4.53 5.03 1.95
CA GLN A 59 -5.07 6.37 2.16
C GLN A 59 -4.25 7.03 3.27
N PRO A 60 -3.32 7.98 2.96
CA PRO A 60 -2.30 8.43 3.92
C PRO A 60 -2.67 9.72 4.67
N LEU A 61 -3.81 10.34 4.37
CA LEU A 61 -4.17 11.66 4.85
C LEU A 61 -4.95 11.57 6.17
N VAL A 62 -4.34 12.01 7.27
CA VAL A 62 -4.94 11.98 8.61
C VAL A 62 -6.26 12.76 8.67
N ARG A 63 -6.33 13.97 8.13
CA ARG A 63 -7.57 14.75 8.13
C ARG A 63 -8.68 14.05 7.36
N TYR A 64 -8.35 13.50 6.21
CA TYR A 64 -9.29 12.73 5.40
C TYR A 64 -9.81 11.49 6.14
N SER A 65 -8.98 10.86 6.97
CA SER A 65 -9.38 9.68 7.74
C SER A 65 -10.49 9.96 8.75
N TYR A 66 -10.53 11.16 9.35
CA TYR A 66 -11.62 11.57 10.22
C TYR A 66 -12.94 11.78 9.46
N GLU A 67 -12.87 12.34 8.28
CA GLU A 67 -14.04 12.60 7.43
C GLU A 67 -14.54 11.31 6.76
N ASN A 68 -13.64 10.40 6.42
CA ASN A 68 -13.91 9.17 5.66
C ASN A 68 -13.28 7.93 6.33
N PRO A 69 -13.67 7.57 7.57
CA PRO A 69 -13.06 6.47 8.30
C PRO A 69 -13.30 5.12 7.63
N ILE A 70 -14.49 4.89 7.08
CA ILE A 70 -14.83 3.62 6.39
C ILE A 70 -13.91 3.41 5.19
N GLU A 71 -13.69 4.43 4.38
CA GLU A 71 -12.80 4.33 3.24
C GLU A 71 -11.34 4.10 3.68
N THR A 72 -10.92 4.80 4.74
CA THR A 72 -9.57 4.65 5.30
C THR A 72 -9.32 3.21 5.77
N PHE A 73 -10.20 2.64 6.58
CA PHE A 73 -10.08 1.25 7.02
C PHE A 73 -10.23 0.25 5.86
N SER A 74 -11.15 0.50 4.93
CA SER A 74 -11.31 -0.35 3.76
C SER A 74 -10.04 -0.41 2.90
N THR A 75 -9.37 0.73 2.74
CA THR A 75 -8.13 0.81 1.96
C THR A 75 -6.95 0.24 2.75
N ASN A 76 -6.72 0.72 3.97
CA ASN A 76 -5.49 0.43 4.70
C ASN A 76 -5.51 -0.95 5.36
N VAL A 77 -6.64 -1.36 5.94
CA VAL A 77 -6.76 -2.66 6.60
C VAL A 77 -7.18 -3.72 5.60
N MET A 78 -8.34 -3.56 4.97
CA MET A 78 -8.84 -4.60 4.06
C MET A 78 -8.01 -4.71 2.79
N GLY A 79 -7.49 -3.60 2.25
CA GLY A 79 -6.55 -3.64 1.13
C GLY A 79 -5.29 -4.45 1.46
N THR A 80 -4.74 -4.27 2.65
CA THR A 80 -3.59 -5.07 3.12
C THR A 80 -3.95 -6.55 3.25
N VAL A 81 -5.13 -6.87 3.81
CA VAL A 81 -5.63 -8.25 3.90
C VAL A 81 -5.78 -8.88 2.51
N HIS A 82 -6.34 -8.16 1.55
CA HIS A 82 -6.51 -8.62 0.17
C HIS A 82 -5.15 -8.93 -0.49
N LEU A 83 -4.17 -8.03 -0.31
CA LEU A 83 -2.83 -8.23 -0.85
C LEU A 83 -2.14 -9.46 -0.23
N LEU A 84 -2.19 -9.59 1.09
CA LEU A 84 -1.56 -10.72 1.78
C LEU A 84 -2.22 -12.05 1.41
N GLU A 85 -3.55 -12.09 1.27
CA GLU A 85 -4.26 -13.29 0.83
C GLU A 85 -3.95 -13.65 -0.63
N ALA A 86 -3.82 -12.65 -1.52
CA ALA A 86 -3.38 -12.88 -2.89
C ALA A 86 -1.94 -13.41 -2.93
N ALA A 87 -1.04 -12.82 -2.14
CA ALA A 87 0.35 -13.29 -2.04
C ALA A 87 0.45 -14.72 -1.53
N ARG A 88 -0.41 -15.12 -0.58
CA ARG A 88 -0.49 -16.50 -0.08
C ARG A 88 -0.90 -17.50 -1.17
N LYS A 89 -1.69 -17.08 -2.17
CA LYS A 89 -2.18 -17.94 -3.26
C LYS A 89 -1.20 -18.04 -4.44
N VAL A 90 -0.34 -17.05 -4.64
CA VAL A 90 0.60 -17.02 -5.76
C VAL A 90 1.95 -17.55 -5.32
N SER A 91 2.27 -18.76 -5.75
CA SER A 91 3.43 -19.53 -5.27
C SER A 91 4.80 -18.94 -5.63
N THR A 92 4.87 -18.01 -6.56
CA THR A 92 6.11 -17.31 -6.92
C THR A 92 6.52 -16.27 -5.89
N VAL A 93 5.59 -15.77 -5.08
CA VAL A 93 5.88 -14.75 -4.06
C VAL A 93 6.73 -15.34 -2.94
N LYS A 94 7.93 -14.78 -2.76
CA LYS A 94 8.90 -15.17 -1.73
C LYS A 94 8.97 -14.15 -0.60
N VAL A 95 8.75 -12.87 -0.92
CA VAL A 95 8.89 -11.76 0.03
C VAL A 95 7.76 -10.75 -0.18
N VAL A 96 7.15 -10.33 0.92
CA VAL A 96 6.24 -9.18 0.95
C VAL A 96 6.82 -8.13 1.89
N ILE A 97 7.00 -6.92 1.39
CA ILE A 97 7.44 -5.75 2.15
C ILE A 97 6.23 -4.83 2.33
N ASN A 98 5.73 -4.74 3.56
CA ASN A 98 4.64 -3.82 3.91
C ASN A 98 5.24 -2.54 4.51
N VAL A 99 5.07 -1.42 3.80
CA VAL A 99 5.73 -0.15 4.16
C VAL A 99 5.11 0.51 5.38
N THR A 100 3.83 0.28 5.66
CA THR A 100 3.11 0.84 6.82
C THR A 100 3.34 2.35 7.06
N THR A 101 3.39 2.80 8.33
CA THR A 101 3.57 4.20 8.72
C THR A 101 4.34 4.30 10.04
N ASP A 102 5.10 5.39 10.23
CA ASP A 102 5.72 5.77 11.50
C ASP A 102 4.69 6.16 12.57
N LYS A 103 3.47 6.54 12.17
CA LYS A 103 2.38 6.93 13.06
C LYS A 103 1.72 5.76 13.79
N CYS A 104 2.19 4.54 13.59
CA CYS A 104 1.71 3.36 14.30
C CYS A 104 2.09 3.34 15.78
N TYR A 105 3.10 4.11 16.20
CA TYR A 105 3.49 4.20 17.61
C TYR A 105 2.61 5.16 18.39
N GLU A 106 2.40 4.85 19.68
CA GLU A 106 1.81 5.81 20.62
C GLU A 106 2.67 7.07 20.69
N ASN A 107 2.15 8.20 20.21
CA ASN A 107 2.91 9.45 20.17
C ASN A 107 3.07 10.04 21.58
N ARG A 108 4.31 10.07 22.07
CA ARG A 108 4.68 10.63 23.38
C ARG A 108 5.27 12.03 23.30
N GLU A 109 5.36 12.60 22.11
CA GLU A 109 5.90 13.95 21.87
C GLU A 109 7.28 14.19 22.50
N TRP A 110 8.12 13.17 22.60
CA TRP A 110 9.46 13.26 23.12
C TRP A 110 10.52 13.39 22.01
N ILE A 111 11.75 13.74 22.41
CA ILE A 111 12.85 13.99 21.46
C ILE A 111 13.59 12.70 21.02
N TRP A 112 13.23 11.56 21.57
CA TRP A 112 13.87 10.27 21.29
C TRP A 112 13.18 9.53 20.14
N SER A 113 13.96 8.77 19.37
CA SER A 113 13.42 7.86 18.37
C SER A 113 12.66 6.71 19.03
N TYR A 114 11.58 6.24 18.39
CA TYR A 114 10.83 5.05 18.81
C TYR A 114 11.62 3.78 18.50
N ARG A 115 11.38 2.74 19.30
CA ARG A 115 11.96 1.40 19.16
C ARG A 115 10.87 0.39 18.85
N GLU A 116 11.25 -0.74 18.24
CA GLU A 116 10.30 -1.80 17.83
C GLU A 116 9.47 -2.41 18.98
N ASN A 117 9.97 -2.33 20.22
CA ASN A 117 9.29 -2.85 21.41
C ASN A 117 8.44 -1.80 22.15
N GLU A 118 8.30 -0.59 21.60
CA GLU A 118 7.47 0.44 22.21
C GLU A 118 5.99 0.27 21.86
N PRO A 119 5.07 0.81 22.69
CA PRO A 119 3.64 0.66 22.47
C PRO A 119 3.19 1.19 21.11
N ILE A 120 2.35 0.40 20.46
CA ILE A 120 1.64 0.78 19.24
C ILE A 120 0.30 1.38 19.63
N GLY A 121 -0.09 2.47 19.00
CA GLY A 121 -1.38 3.10 19.24
C GLY A 121 -1.47 4.45 18.52
N GLY A 122 -2.49 4.59 17.70
CA GLY A 122 -2.82 5.84 17.04
C GLY A 122 -4.07 6.50 17.64
N TYR A 123 -4.19 7.81 17.44
CA TYR A 123 -5.34 8.59 17.93
C TYR A 123 -6.33 8.92 16.80
N ASP A 124 -6.08 8.48 15.61
CA ASP A 124 -6.91 8.74 14.43
C ASP A 124 -7.10 7.47 13.56
N PRO A 125 -8.12 7.44 12.68
CA PRO A 125 -8.41 6.26 11.87
C PRO A 125 -7.29 5.84 10.90
N TYR A 126 -6.33 6.73 10.61
CA TYR A 126 -5.19 6.40 9.78
C TYR A 126 -4.11 5.66 10.56
N SER A 127 -3.89 6.05 11.81
CA SER A 127 -2.80 5.54 12.65
C SER A 127 -3.19 4.38 13.58
N SER A 128 -4.49 4.04 13.64
CA SER A 128 -5.02 2.97 14.50
C SER A 128 -4.99 1.58 13.87
#